data_fdf98b263afba43745a238c41ba06960
#
_entry.id   fdf98b263afba43745a238c41ba06960
#
_cell.length_a   1.000
_cell.length_b   1.000
_cell.length_c   1.000
_cell.angle_alpha   90.00
_cell.angle_beta   90.00
_cell.angle_gamma   90.00
#
_symmetry.space_group_name_H-M   'P 1'
#
loop_
_entity.id
_entity.type
_entity.pdbx_description
1 polymer ?
#
loop_
_entity_poly.entity_id
_entity_poly.type
_entity_poly.pdbx_seq_one_letter_code
_entity_poly.pdbx_strand_id
1 'polypeptide(L)'
;MNIKLITLLFLLLTPLIEASDRNTEIDALLDGLHQDAHEANFETYFARYSSDAIFLGTDKTERWTIEEFKDYAKPAFEDGHGWTYVVVERNWEGKGQIKWFDEILFNEKLGHCRGTGVVELKNGEWKIANYALTMLVPNAIAVEVGVQTKEADKP
;
A
#
# COMPACT_ATOMS: atom_id res chain seq x y z
N MET A 1 -62.33 -30.99 -1.31
CA MET A 1 -61.60 -29.98 -0.44
C MET A 1 -60.16 -29.96 -0.89
N ASN A 2 -59.80 -28.99 -1.82
CA ASN A 2 -58.54 -28.95 -2.49
C ASN A 2 -57.60 -27.99 -1.71
N ILE A 3 -56.60 -28.56 -1.06
CA ILE A 3 -55.57 -27.79 -0.39
C ILE A 3 -54.52 -27.42 -1.44
N LYS A 4 -54.44 -26.12 -1.79
CA LYS A 4 -53.37 -25.58 -2.62
C LYS A 4 -52.11 -25.38 -1.76
N LEU A 5 -51.08 -26.17 -2.05
CA LEU A 5 -49.76 -26.03 -1.45
C LEU A 5 -49.07 -24.81 -2.09
N ILE A 6 -48.90 -23.74 -1.31
CA ILE A 6 -48.13 -22.56 -1.73
C ILE A 6 -46.66 -22.83 -1.37
N THR A 7 -45.86 -23.14 -2.39
CA THR A 7 -44.38 -23.25 -2.24
C THR A 7 -43.79 -21.85 -2.19
N LEU A 8 -43.34 -21.42 -1.01
CA LEU A 8 -42.64 -20.16 -0.81
C LEU A 8 -41.19 -20.34 -1.24
N LEU A 9 -40.85 -19.79 -2.41
CA LEU A 9 -39.47 -19.77 -2.92
C LEU A 9 -38.69 -18.65 -2.22
N PHE A 10 -37.88 -19.00 -1.23
CA PHE A 10 -36.90 -18.05 -0.62
C PHE A 10 -35.76 -17.86 -1.60
N LEU A 11 -35.76 -16.72 -2.30
CA LEU A 11 -34.59 -16.26 -3.06
C LEU A 11 -33.51 -15.79 -2.06
N LEU A 12 -32.48 -16.59 -1.85
CA LEU A 12 -31.26 -16.18 -1.16
C LEU A 12 -30.53 -15.20 -2.08
N LEU A 13 -30.74 -13.90 -1.88
CA LEU A 13 -29.86 -12.86 -2.41
C LEU A 13 -28.56 -12.96 -1.63
N THR A 14 -27.57 -13.63 -2.20
CA THR A 14 -26.20 -13.61 -1.69
C THR A 14 -25.53 -12.27 -1.98
N PRO A 15 -24.72 -11.73 -1.07
CA PRO A 15 -24.11 -10.40 -1.19
C PRO A 15 -22.96 -10.41 -2.19
N LEU A 16 -23.25 -10.17 -3.46
CA LEU A 16 -22.25 -9.82 -4.48
C LEU A 16 -21.75 -8.36 -4.32
N ILE A 17 -22.41 -7.58 -3.47
CA ILE A 17 -22.13 -6.15 -3.27
C ILE A 17 -20.87 -5.92 -2.39
N GLU A 18 -20.58 -6.82 -1.44
CA GLU A 18 -19.46 -6.60 -0.49
C GLU A 18 -18.05 -6.66 -1.10
N ALA A 19 -17.82 -7.39 -2.18
CA ALA A 19 -16.47 -7.54 -2.72
C ALA A 19 -16.03 -6.31 -3.56
N SER A 20 -16.96 -5.67 -4.26
CA SER A 20 -16.69 -4.48 -5.08
C SER A 20 -16.47 -3.23 -4.21
N ASP A 21 -17.23 -3.05 -3.15
CA ASP A 21 -17.11 -1.90 -2.26
C ASP A 21 -15.80 -1.93 -1.45
N ARG A 22 -15.37 -3.11 -1.01
CA ARG A 22 -14.12 -3.27 -0.24
C ARG A 22 -12.86 -3.04 -1.06
N ASN A 23 -12.86 -3.34 -2.35
CA ASN A 23 -11.73 -3.02 -3.22
C ASN A 23 -11.62 -1.51 -3.42
N THR A 24 -12.74 -0.81 -3.56
CA THR A 24 -12.78 0.66 -3.65
C THR A 24 -12.24 1.35 -2.39
N GLU A 25 -12.53 0.80 -1.18
CA GLU A 25 -11.99 1.34 0.08
C GLU A 25 -10.47 1.20 0.19
N ILE A 26 -9.92 0.07 -0.28
CA ILE A 26 -8.47 -0.16 -0.27
C ILE A 26 -7.78 0.72 -1.30
N ASP A 27 -8.35 0.87 -2.49
CA ASP A 27 -7.82 1.79 -3.50
C ASP A 27 -7.83 3.23 -2.95
N ALA A 28 -8.91 3.66 -2.32
CA ALA A 28 -8.99 4.98 -1.68
C ALA A 28 -7.97 5.15 -0.53
N LEU A 29 -7.67 4.09 0.24
CA LEU A 29 -6.63 4.10 1.26
C LEU A 29 -5.25 4.40 0.65
N LEU A 30 -4.88 3.70 -0.42
CA LEU A 30 -3.56 3.86 -1.05
C LEU A 30 -3.47 5.12 -1.92
N ASP A 31 -4.53 5.50 -2.62
CA ASP A 31 -4.56 6.78 -3.34
C ASP A 31 -4.37 7.93 -2.36
N GLY A 32 -5.06 7.88 -1.23
CA GLY A 32 -4.89 8.84 -0.16
C GLY A 32 -3.48 8.82 0.45
N LEU A 33 -2.83 7.65 0.58
CA LEU A 33 -1.44 7.56 1.03
C LEU A 33 -0.52 8.38 0.12
N HIS A 34 -0.61 8.20 -1.20
CA HIS A 34 0.21 8.94 -2.15
C HIS A 34 -0.14 10.43 -2.20
N GLN A 35 -1.42 10.78 -2.06
CA GLN A 35 -1.86 12.17 -2.00
C GLN A 35 -1.35 12.88 -0.75
N ASP A 36 -1.49 12.27 0.43
CA ASP A 36 -1.02 12.84 1.69
C ASP A 36 0.52 13.01 1.69
N ALA A 37 1.25 12.06 1.09
CA ALA A 37 2.69 12.19 0.90
C ALA A 37 3.05 13.36 -0.02
N HIS A 38 2.34 13.52 -1.15
CA HIS A 38 2.55 14.62 -2.09
C HIS A 38 2.28 15.99 -1.46
N GLU A 39 1.23 16.09 -0.66
CA GLU A 39 0.80 17.32 0.01
C GLU A 39 1.51 17.57 1.34
N ALA A 40 2.41 16.67 1.77
CA ALA A 40 3.08 16.70 3.06
C ALA A 40 2.09 16.72 4.26
N ASN A 41 0.97 16.02 4.13
CA ASN A 41 -0.04 15.89 5.18
C ASN A 41 0.37 14.82 6.20
N PHE A 42 1.27 15.16 7.12
CA PHE A 42 1.90 14.21 8.04
C PHE A 42 0.91 13.34 8.82
N GLU A 43 -0.04 13.97 9.52
CA GLU A 43 -0.97 13.27 10.41
C GLU A 43 -1.88 12.29 9.65
N THR A 44 -2.43 12.71 8.51
CA THR A 44 -3.31 11.87 7.69
C THR A 44 -2.54 10.76 6.97
N TYR A 45 -1.31 11.03 6.54
CA TYR A 45 -0.41 10.02 5.97
C TYR A 45 -0.18 8.87 6.94
N PHE A 46 0.23 9.19 8.18
CA PHE A 46 0.54 8.17 9.19
C PHE A 46 -0.71 7.53 9.80
N ALA A 47 -1.86 8.21 9.79
CA ALA A 47 -3.12 7.61 10.21
C ALA A 47 -3.60 6.45 9.31
N ARG A 48 -3.04 6.32 8.10
CA ARG A 48 -3.34 5.20 7.18
C ARG A 48 -2.66 3.89 7.58
N TYR A 49 -1.61 3.97 8.39
CA TYR A 49 -0.89 2.80 8.88
C TYR A 49 -1.49 2.26 10.17
N SER A 50 -1.33 0.95 10.38
CA SER A 50 -1.53 0.36 11.70
C SER A 50 -0.45 0.84 12.67
N SER A 51 -0.75 0.88 13.95
CA SER A 51 0.22 1.31 14.99
C SER A 51 1.44 0.38 15.10
N ASP A 52 1.31 -0.86 14.65
CA ASP A 52 2.34 -1.90 14.62
C ASP A 52 2.88 -2.17 13.20
N ALA A 53 2.60 -1.27 12.26
CA ALA A 53 3.05 -1.39 10.89
C ALA A 53 4.58 -1.31 10.76
N ILE A 54 5.09 -1.98 9.71
CA ILE A 54 6.50 -1.92 9.33
C ILE A 54 6.60 -1.27 7.95
N PHE A 55 7.49 -0.29 7.83
CA PHE A 55 7.89 0.30 6.56
C PHE A 55 9.29 -0.17 6.18
N LEU A 56 9.45 -0.56 4.90
CA LEU A 56 10.74 -0.91 4.31
C LEU A 56 11.03 0.10 3.20
N GLY A 57 12.08 0.89 3.39
CA GLY A 57 12.51 1.85 2.39
C GLY A 57 13.39 1.24 1.31
N THR A 58 14.02 2.08 0.50
CA THR A 58 14.83 1.67 -0.65
C THR A 58 16.26 1.27 -0.30
N ASP A 59 16.75 1.61 0.90
CA ASP A 59 18.05 1.18 1.40
C ASP A 59 17.91 -0.06 2.30
N LYS A 60 18.90 -0.92 2.30
CA LYS A 60 18.92 -2.18 3.09
C LYS A 60 18.82 -1.96 4.60
N THR A 61 19.13 -0.77 5.09
CA THR A 61 19.06 -0.40 6.51
C THR A 61 17.71 0.17 6.91
N GLU A 62 16.87 0.49 5.94
CA GLU A 62 15.58 1.17 6.12
C GLU A 62 14.47 0.16 6.42
N ARG A 63 14.51 -0.44 7.61
CA ARG A 63 13.43 -1.23 8.16
C ARG A 63 12.96 -0.58 9.46
N TRP A 64 11.84 0.12 9.39
CA TRP A 64 11.34 0.96 10.47
C TRP A 64 10.01 0.47 11.02
N THR A 65 9.87 0.56 12.33
CA THR A 65 8.56 0.67 12.97
C THR A 65 7.89 1.97 12.50
N ILE A 66 6.58 2.08 12.68
CA ILE A 66 5.87 3.28 12.25
C ILE A 66 6.34 4.53 12.99
N GLU A 67 6.77 4.42 14.26
CA GLU A 67 7.31 5.54 15.02
C GLU A 67 8.68 5.99 14.50
N GLU A 68 9.59 5.06 14.19
CA GLU A 68 10.87 5.38 13.56
C GLU A 68 10.69 6.01 12.19
N PHE A 69 9.67 5.55 11.43
CA PHE A 69 9.37 6.13 10.13
C PHE A 69 8.78 7.55 10.25
N LYS A 70 7.98 7.83 11.28
CA LYS A 70 7.52 9.19 11.59
C LYS A 70 8.70 10.12 11.85
N ASP A 71 9.63 9.69 12.70
CA ASP A 71 10.82 10.49 13.03
C ASP A 71 11.66 10.80 11.79
N TYR A 72 11.83 9.81 10.90
CA TYR A 72 12.53 10.00 9.62
C TYR A 72 11.80 10.97 8.69
N ALA A 73 10.48 10.84 8.56
CA ALA A 73 9.67 11.62 7.62
C ALA A 73 9.42 13.06 8.08
N LYS A 74 9.37 13.28 9.39
CA LYS A 74 8.93 14.53 9.99
C LYS A 74 9.62 15.78 9.44
N PRO A 75 10.95 15.85 9.31
CA PRO A 75 11.62 17.06 8.79
C PRO A 75 11.17 17.42 7.36
N ALA A 76 11.02 16.42 6.49
CA ALA A 76 10.61 16.66 5.11
C ALA A 76 9.16 17.15 5.02
N PHE A 77 8.25 16.59 5.82
CA PHE A 77 6.86 17.01 5.85
C PHE A 77 6.68 18.39 6.49
N GLU A 78 7.44 18.73 7.54
CA GLU A 78 7.41 20.07 8.16
C GLU A 78 7.90 21.16 7.19
N ASP A 79 8.85 20.85 6.32
CA ASP A 79 9.29 21.74 5.25
C ASP A 79 8.32 21.81 4.04
N GLY A 80 7.19 21.11 4.11
CA GLY A 80 6.20 21.03 3.03
C GLY A 80 6.68 20.19 1.83
N HIS A 81 7.67 19.34 2.03
CA HIS A 81 8.29 18.51 1.01
C HIS A 81 8.15 17.02 1.35
N GLY A 82 6.98 16.46 1.09
CA GLY A 82 6.81 15.02 1.10
C GLY A 82 7.43 14.38 -0.16
N TRP A 83 6.96 13.22 -0.53
CA TRP A 83 7.42 12.52 -1.73
C TRP A 83 6.26 12.28 -2.69
N THR A 84 6.56 12.38 -3.97
CA THR A 84 5.57 12.22 -5.04
C THR A 84 5.81 10.92 -5.78
N TYR A 85 4.82 10.05 -5.76
CA TYR A 85 4.76 8.86 -6.58
C TYR A 85 3.48 8.86 -7.40
N VAL A 86 3.62 8.63 -8.70
CA VAL A 86 2.48 8.46 -9.61
C VAL A 86 2.23 6.97 -9.78
N VAL A 87 1.03 6.52 -9.45
CA VAL A 87 0.61 5.12 -9.63
C VAL A 87 0.43 4.85 -11.12
N VAL A 88 1.17 3.88 -11.65
CA VAL A 88 1.08 3.41 -13.04
C VAL A 88 0.17 2.20 -13.14
N GLU A 89 0.27 1.30 -12.17
CA GLU A 89 -0.49 0.05 -12.09
C GLU A 89 -0.65 -0.36 -10.62
N ARG A 90 -1.76 -1.00 -10.27
CA ARG A 90 -1.99 -1.58 -8.95
C ARG A 90 -2.73 -2.91 -9.08
N ASN A 91 -2.26 -3.91 -8.35
CA ASN A 91 -2.85 -5.23 -8.29
C ASN A 91 -3.13 -5.64 -6.83
N TRP A 92 -4.15 -6.45 -6.65
CA TRP A 92 -4.65 -6.89 -5.37
C TRP A 92 -4.85 -8.39 -5.30
N GLU A 93 -4.51 -8.96 -4.14
CA GLU A 93 -4.78 -10.36 -3.84
C GLU A 93 -5.23 -10.52 -2.38
N GLY A 94 -5.73 -11.70 -2.03
CA GLY A 94 -6.08 -12.08 -0.66
C GLY A 94 -7.56 -12.23 -0.40
N LYS A 95 -7.89 -12.69 0.81
CA LYS A 95 -9.26 -12.99 1.24
C LYS A 95 -9.53 -12.46 2.65
N GLY A 96 -10.80 -12.13 2.90
CA GLY A 96 -11.25 -11.71 4.22
C GLY A 96 -10.63 -10.37 4.64
N GLN A 97 -10.07 -10.34 5.85
CA GLN A 97 -9.57 -9.13 6.51
C GLN A 97 -8.10 -8.82 6.23
N ILE A 98 -7.43 -9.61 5.42
CA ILE A 98 -6.03 -9.40 5.03
C ILE A 98 -5.94 -9.44 3.51
N LYS A 99 -5.34 -8.40 2.94
CA LYS A 99 -5.04 -8.28 1.52
C LYS A 99 -3.59 -7.89 1.35
N TRP A 100 -3.00 -8.29 0.25
CA TRP A 100 -1.70 -7.78 -0.19
C TRP A 100 -1.83 -7.15 -1.56
N PHE A 101 -0.92 -6.25 -1.86
CA PHE A 101 -0.92 -5.50 -3.10
C PHE A 101 0.49 -5.32 -3.64
N ASP A 102 0.56 -5.03 -4.93
CA ASP A 102 1.72 -4.43 -5.56
C ASP A 102 1.31 -3.26 -6.44
N GLU A 103 2.19 -2.26 -6.51
CA GLU A 103 2.04 -1.09 -7.35
C GLU A 103 3.29 -0.89 -8.20
N ILE A 104 3.10 -0.52 -9.46
CA ILE A 104 4.15 0.13 -10.24
C ILE A 104 3.97 1.63 -10.06
N LEU A 105 5.02 2.27 -9.58
CA LEU A 105 5.06 3.69 -9.26
C LEU A 105 6.10 4.38 -10.13
N PHE A 106 5.89 5.65 -10.43
CA PHE A 106 6.90 6.51 -11.05
C PHE A 106 7.25 7.67 -10.12
N ASN A 107 8.54 7.92 -9.97
CA ASN A 107 9.10 9.04 -9.22
C ASN A 107 10.15 9.75 -10.08
N GLU A 108 10.13 11.07 -10.11
CA GLU A 108 11.02 11.89 -10.97
C GLU A 108 12.53 11.66 -10.67
N LYS A 109 12.89 11.35 -9.42
CA LYS A 109 14.30 11.15 -9.03
C LYS A 109 14.74 9.69 -9.15
N LEU A 110 13.84 8.74 -8.83
CA LEU A 110 14.18 7.32 -8.71
C LEU A 110 13.75 6.50 -9.93
N GLY A 111 12.98 7.09 -10.85
CA GLY A 111 12.38 6.37 -11.97
C GLY A 111 11.24 5.45 -11.51
N HIS A 112 11.14 4.27 -12.14
CA HIS A 112 10.12 3.30 -11.74
C HIS A 112 10.49 2.62 -10.41
N CYS A 113 9.50 2.55 -9.54
CA CYS A 113 9.57 1.85 -8.26
C CYS A 113 8.44 0.82 -8.16
N ARG A 114 8.56 -0.07 -7.22
CA ARG A 114 7.49 -0.97 -6.80
C ARG A 114 7.16 -0.72 -5.34
N GLY A 115 5.91 -0.39 -5.07
CA GLY A 115 5.31 -0.51 -3.77
C GLY A 115 4.72 -1.90 -3.61
N THR A 116 5.00 -2.59 -2.52
CA THR A 116 4.30 -3.82 -2.14
C THR A 116 3.89 -3.72 -0.69
N GLY A 117 2.78 -4.34 -0.34
CA GLY A 117 2.37 -4.27 1.05
C GLY A 117 1.21 -5.16 1.41
N VAL A 118 0.87 -5.09 2.68
CA VAL A 118 -0.25 -5.78 3.28
C VAL A 118 -1.17 -4.75 3.92
N VAL A 119 -2.46 -4.88 3.66
CA VAL A 119 -3.50 -4.14 4.37
C VAL A 119 -4.35 -5.10 5.19
N GLU A 120 -4.80 -4.64 6.33
CA GLU A 120 -5.65 -5.37 7.25
C GLU A 120 -6.89 -4.57 7.64
N LEU A 121 -8.01 -5.26 7.81
CA LEU A 121 -9.25 -4.66 8.29
C LEU A 121 -9.26 -4.70 9.82
N LYS A 122 -9.04 -3.54 10.45
CA LYS A 122 -9.10 -3.36 11.92
C LYS A 122 -10.27 -2.46 12.30
N ASN A 123 -11.15 -2.95 13.15
CA ASN A 123 -12.32 -2.20 13.65
C ASN A 123 -13.19 -1.57 12.56
N GLY A 124 -13.31 -2.24 11.41
CA GLY A 124 -14.09 -1.75 10.27
C GLY A 124 -13.36 -0.80 9.33
N GLU A 125 -12.09 -0.50 9.56
CA GLU A 125 -11.25 0.34 8.71
C GLU A 125 -10.06 -0.43 8.15
N TRP A 126 -9.75 -0.23 6.86
CA TRP A 126 -8.52 -0.75 6.29
C TRP A 126 -7.32 0.08 6.72
N LYS A 127 -6.26 -0.60 7.14
CA LYS A 127 -4.98 0.00 7.54
C LYS A 127 -3.83 -0.73 6.86
N ILE A 128 -2.75 0.00 6.57
CA ILE A 128 -1.52 -0.56 6.03
C ILE A 128 -0.75 -1.20 7.19
N ALA A 129 -0.54 -2.51 7.13
CA ALA A 129 0.22 -3.27 8.13
C ALA A 129 1.70 -3.43 7.74
N ASN A 130 1.97 -3.42 6.44
CA ASN A 130 3.33 -3.43 5.90
C ASN A 130 3.36 -2.70 4.56
N TYR A 131 4.41 -1.93 4.32
CA TYR A 131 4.71 -1.33 3.03
C TYR A 131 6.19 -1.45 2.73
N ALA A 132 6.54 -1.90 1.54
CA ALA A 132 7.90 -1.96 1.05
C ALA A 132 8.01 -1.19 -0.27
N LEU A 133 8.97 -0.27 -0.34
CA LEU A 133 9.30 0.48 -1.54
C LEU A 133 10.62 -0.02 -2.13
N THR A 134 10.64 -0.35 -3.41
CA THR A 134 11.83 -0.87 -4.09
C THR A 134 12.02 -0.15 -5.42
N MET A 135 13.23 0.29 -5.72
CA MET A 135 13.59 0.79 -7.05
C MET A 135 13.60 -0.36 -8.05
N LEU A 136 13.02 -0.16 -9.23
CA LEU A 136 13.01 -1.15 -10.30
C LEU A 136 14.20 -0.93 -11.23
N VAL A 137 15.11 -1.90 -11.26
CA VAL A 137 16.28 -1.86 -12.12
C VAL A 137 16.00 -2.64 -13.42
N PRO A 138 16.12 -2.01 -14.61
CA PRO A 138 16.00 -2.74 -15.88
C PRO A 138 17.04 -3.84 -15.98
N ASN A 139 16.63 -5.01 -16.47
CA ASN A 139 17.53 -6.18 -16.63
C ASN A 139 18.78 -5.86 -17.44
N ALA A 140 18.69 -4.94 -18.41
CA ALA A 140 19.81 -4.55 -19.26
C ALA A 140 21.00 -3.93 -18.50
N ILE A 141 20.76 -3.31 -17.34
CA ILE A 141 21.79 -2.64 -16.51
C ILE A 141 21.93 -3.28 -15.13
N ALA A 142 21.20 -4.34 -14.82
CA ALA A 142 21.15 -4.92 -13.48
C ALA A 142 22.53 -5.38 -12.97
N VAL A 143 23.39 -5.89 -13.86
CA VAL A 143 24.76 -6.32 -13.50
C VAL A 143 25.62 -5.10 -13.12
N GLU A 144 25.54 -4.00 -13.88
CA GLU A 144 26.25 -2.76 -13.61
C GLU A 144 25.82 -2.16 -12.26
N VAL A 145 24.51 -2.03 -12.03
CA VAL A 145 23.96 -1.56 -10.75
C VAL A 145 24.41 -2.46 -9.61
N GLY A 146 24.42 -3.80 -9.79
CA GLY A 146 24.93 -4.73 -8.79
C GLY A 146 26.43 -4.58 -8.47
N VAL A 147 27.24 -4.11 -9.41
CA VAL A 147 28.64 -3.73 -9.13
C VAL A 147 28.71 -2.46 -8.30
N GLN A 148 27.94 -1.42 -8.68
CA GLN A 148 27.93 -0.13 -7.98
C GLN A 148 27.45 -0.27 -6.53
N THR A 149 26.39 -1.03 -6.28
CA THR A 149 25.88 -1.27 -4.93
C THR A 149 26.90 -1.99 -4.05
N LYS A 150 27.63 -3.00 -4.59
CA LYS A 150 28.71 -3.68 -3.85
C LYS A 150 29.87 -2.76 -3.53
N GLU A 151 30.20 -1.82 -4.41
CA GLU A 151 31.25 -0.83 -4.15
C GLU A 151 30.81 0.18 -3.08
N ALA A 152 29.56 0.65 -3.13
CA ALA A 152 28.98 1.56 -2.14
C ALA A 152 28.87 0.93 -0.73
N ASP A 153 28.75 -0.40 -0.64
CA ASP A 153 28.64 -1.14 0.61
C ASP A 153 30.00 -1.48 1.27
N LYS A 154 31.10 -1.10 0.66
CA LYS A 154 32.41 -1.33 1.27
C LYS A 154 32.61 -0.42 2.49
N PRO A 155 33.17 -0.98 3.59
CA PRO A 155 33.47 -0.24 4.81
C PRO A 155 34.50 0.86 4.62
#